data_a1a5bbadc6f2f25a6cf6ae756aaa44da
#
_entry.id   a1a5bbadc6f2f25a6cf6ae756aaa44da
#
_cell.length_a   1.000
_cell.length_b   1.000
_cell.length_c   1.000
_cell.angle_alpha   90.00
_cell.angle_beta   90.00
_cell.angle_gamma   90.00
#
_symmetry.space_group_name_H-M   'P 1'
#
loop_
_entity.id
_entity.type
_entity.pdbx_description
1 polymer ?
#
loop_
_entity_poly.entity_id
_entity_poly.type
_entity_poly.pdbx_seq_one_letter_code
_entity_poly.pdbx_strand_id
1 'polypeptide(L)'
;SAGNFHGQPLALALDTAAIAIAEWASISERRTYLLVDGSDGLPPFLLERSGLQSGFMIPQYAAAALVSENKTLCHPACVDSIPSSRGQEDHVSMGAWGARKALRVIENAERVLAVEVLCAAQSLEFRRPLRAGRGVEAAHGAIRERVAYRTEDLTFEADLTAATDLVRSGALVAAAATETGPLP
;
A
#
# COMPACT_ATOMS: atom_id res chain seq x y z
N SER A 1 16.30 34.41 -11.35
CA SER A 1 17.11 33.18 -11.48
C SER A 1 17.72 32.82 -10.13
N ALA A 2 17.66 31.55 -9.78
CA ALA A 2 18.21 31.01 -8.54
C ALA A 2 18.80 29.61 -8.80
N GLY A 3 19.67 29.11 -7.91
CA GLY A 3 20.40 27.86 -8.11
C GLY A 3 19.54 26.62 -8.34
N ASN A 4 18.32 26.60 -7.80
CA ASN A 4 17.38 25.48 -7.95
C ASN A 4 16.16 25.82 -8.83
N PHE A 5 16.22 26.91 -9.58
CA PHE A 5 15.12 27.38 -10.43
C PHE A 5 14.66 26.30 -11.44
N HIS A 6 15.56 25.54 -12.00
CA HIS A 6 15.29 24.53 -13.01
C HIS A 6 14.44 23.37 -12.51
N GLY A 7 14.56 22.98 -11.25
CA GLY A 7 13.77 21.90 -10.65
C GLY A 7 14.26 20.47 -10.94
N GLN A 8 15.33 20.25 -11.69
CA GLN A 8 15.85 18.91 -11.99
C GLN A 8 16.29 18.12 -10.74
N PRO A 9 16.91 18.72 -9.70
CA PRO A 9 17.19 18.00 -8.47
C PRO A 9 15.94 17.44 -7.79
N LEU A 10 14.81 18.17 -7.85
CA LEU A 10 13.53 17.69 -7.34
C LEU A 10 12.96 16.55 -8.20
N ALA A 11 13.08 16.64 -9.53
CA ALA A 11 12.65 15.58 -10.44
C ALA A 11 13.36 14.25 -10.13
N LEU A 12 14.69 14.29 -9.96
CA LEU A 12 15.50 13.11 -9.60
C LEU A 12 15.09 12.52 -8.25
N ALA A 13 14.91 13.37 -7.24
CA ALA A 13 14.49 12.91 -5.91
C ALA A 13 13.10 12.27 -5.92
N LEU A 14 12.14 12.87 -6.63
CA LEU A 14 10.77 12.38 -6.74
C LEU A 14 10.68 11.03 -7.48
N ASP A 15 11.40 10.87 -8.59
CA ASP A 15 11.43 9.59 -9.30
C ASP A 15 12.11 8.50 -8.46
N THR A 16 13.20 8.83 -7.76
CA THR A 16 13.85 7.89 -6.83
C THR A 16 12.90 7.47 -5.70
N ALA A 17 12.18 8.42 -5.10
CA ALA A 17 11.21 8.15 -4.06
C ALA A 17 10.05 7.29 -4.58
N ALA A 18 9.54 7.57 -5.78
CA ALA A 18 8.48 6.77 -6.40
C ALA A 18 8.91 5.31 -6.59
N ILE A 19 10.14 5.05 -7.07
CA ILE A 19 10.70 3.72 -7.25
C ILE A 19 10.80 2.99 -5.90
N ALA A 20 11.33 3.65 -4.87
CA ALA A 20 11.48 3.06 -3.54
C ALA A 20 10.13 2.70 -2.90
N ILE A 21 9.12 3.57 -3.02
CA ILE A 21 7.77 3.32 -2.50
C ILE A 21 7.08 2.20 -3.27
N ALA A 22 7.25 2.13 -4.58
CA ALA A 22 6.70 1.05 -5.41
C ALA A 22 7.27 -0.32 -4.99
N GLU A 23 8.54 -0.38 -4.58
CA GLU A 23 9.17 -1.60 -4.07
C GLU A 23 8.51 -2.07 -2.76
N TRP A 24 8.25 -1.16 -1.82
CA TRP A 24 7.51 -1.49 -0.59
C TRP A 24 6.10 -2.00 -0.88
N ALA A 25 5.39 -1.36 -1.81
CA ALA A 25 4.07 -1.82 -2.23
C ALA A 25 4.14 -3.23 -2.86
N SER A 26 5.18 -3.51 -3.66
CA SER A 26 5.40 -4.85 -4.25
C SER A 26 5.61 -5.92 -3.19
N ILE A 27 6.44 -5.65 -2.17
CA ILE A 27 6.67 -6.57 -1.05
C ILE A 27 5.37 -6.79 -0.25
N SER A 28 4.60 -5.74 0.03
CA SER A 28 3.31 -5.81 0.71
C SER A 28 2.33 -6.72 -0.04
N GLU A 29 2.22 -6.55 -1.35
CA GLU A 29 1.36 -7.39 -2.20
C GLU A 29 1.82 -8.85 -2.16
N ARG A 30 3.14 -9.13 -2.18
CA ARG A 30 3.64 -10.51 -2.08
C ARG A 30 3.30 -11.16 -0.73
N ARG A 31 3.34 -10.42 0.38
CA ARG A 31 2.88 -10.92 1.69
C ARG A 31 1.38 -11.19 1.69
N THR A 32 0.60 -10.29 1.09
CA THR A 32 -0.84 -10.50 0.89
C THR A 32 -1.13 -11.79 0.11
N TYR A 33 -0.40 -12.01 -0.97
CA TYR A 33 -0.51 -13.24 -1.78
C TYR A 33 -0.29 -14.49 -0.92
N LEU A 34 0.77 -14.54 -0.11
CA LEU A 34 1.06 -15.69 0.74
C LEU A 34 -0.05 -15.97 1.76
N LEU A 35 -0.66 -14.93 2.33
CA LEU A 35 -1.80 -15.07 3.24
C LEU A 35 -3.02 -15.66 2.51
N VAL A 36 -3.34 -15.13 1.34
CA VAL A 36 -4.52 -15.53 0.55
C VAL A 36 -4.34 -16.90 -0.09
N ASP A 37 -3.11 -17.29 -0.44
CA ASP A 37 -2.77 -18.63 -0.94
C ASP A 37 -2.97 -19.74 0.11
N GLY A 38 -3.05 -19.38 1.38
CA GLY A 38 -3.22 -20.33 2.48
C GLY A 38 -1.91 -20.84 3.06
N SER A 39 -0.82 -20.11 2.89
CA SER A 39 0.47 -20.43 3.50
C SER A 39 0.36 -20.61 5.02
N ASP A 40 1.25 -21.42 5.59
CA ASP A 40 1.30 -21.72 7.03
C ASP A 40 0.00 -22.31 7.63
N GLY A 41 -0.79 -23.03 6.80
CA GLY A 41 -2.00 -23.68 7.25
C GLY A 41 -3.20 -22.76 7.46
N LEU A 42 -3.17 -21.58 6.86
CA LEU A 42 -4.36 -20.74 6.71
C LEU A 42 -5.30 -21.35 5.65
N PRO A 43 -6.62 -21.13 5.76
CA PRO A 43 -7.51 -21.53 4.69
C PRO A 43 -7.28 -20.68 3.45
N PRO A 44 -7.29 -21.28 2.23
CA PRO A 44 -7.20 -20.51 0.99
C PRO A 44 -8.27 -19.40 0.95
N PHE A 45 -7.91 -18.26 0.40
CA PHE A 45 -8.76 -17.07 0.33
C PHE A 45 -9.26 -16.55 1.69
N LEU A 46 -8.67 -17.01 2.80
CA LEU A 46 -8.99 -16.60 4.18
C LEU A 46 -10.48 -16.79 4.56
N LEU A 47 -11.11 -17.82 4.01
CA LEU A 47 -12.45 -18.27 4.37
C LEU A 47 -12.49 -19.79 4.56
N GLU A 48 -13.28 -20.28 5.56
CA GLU A 48 -13.38 -21.71 5.86
C GLU A 48 -14.00 -22.53 4.71
N ARG A 49 -14.89 -21.93 3.93
CA ARG A 49 -15.57 -22.54 2.78
C ARG A 49 -14.95 -22.14 1.44
N SER A 50 -13.63 -22.09 1.38
CA SER A 50 -12.93 -21.85 0.11
C SER A 50 -13.37 -22.89 -0.95
N GLY A 51 -13.52 -22.44 -2.19
CA GLY A 51 -14.05 -23.26 -3.28
C GLY A 51 -15.53 -23.02 -3.61
N LEU A 52 -16.36 -22.70 -2.60
CA LEU A 52 -17.70 -22.14 -2.80
C LEU A 52 -17.71 -20.62 -2.72
N GLN A 53 -16.71 -20.05 -2.05
CA GLN A 53 -16.56 -18.62 -1.79
C GLN A 53 -15.18 -18.17 -2.25
N SER A 54 -15.10 -16.97 -2.78
CA SER A 54 -13.88 -16.35 -3.28
C SER A 54 -13.09 -15.59 -2.22
N GLY A 55 -13.73 -15.23 -1.11
CA GLY A 55 -13.10 -14.57 0.03
C GLY A 55 -12.23 -13.37 -0.36
N PHE A 56 -11.02 -13.34 0.15
CA PHE A 56 -10.07 -12.25 -0.06
C PHE A 56 -9.31 -12.33 -1.40
N MET A 57 -9.74 -13.18 -2.34
CA MET A 57 -9.16 -13.24 -3.68
C MET A 57 -9.22 -11.89 -4.39
N ILE A 58 -10.38 -11.22 -4.42
CA ILE A 58 -10.55 -9.95 -5.13
C ILE A 58 -9.76 -8.79 -4.50
N PRO A 59 -9.69 -8.62 -3.17
CA PRO A 59 -8.75 -7.67 -2.57
C PRO A 59 -7.29 -7.87 -3.02
N GLN A 60 -6.81 -9.12 -3.07
CA GLN A 60 -5.45 -9.41 -3.55
C GLN A 60 -5.30 -9.05 -5.04
N TYR A 61 -6.29 -9.34 -5.90
CA TYR A 61 -6.26 -8.90 -7.30
C TYR A 61 -6.20 -7.36 -7.43
N ALA A 62 -6.92 -6.64 -6.58
CA ALA A 62 -6.87 -5.18 -6.56
C ALA A 62 -5.47 -4.68 -6.17
N ALA A 63 -4.83 -5.28 -5.17
CA ALA A 63 -3.46 -4.95 -4.79
C ALA A 63 -2.46 -5.25 -5.93
N ALA A 64 -2.59 -6.39 -6.61
CA ALA A 64 -1.77 -6.76 -7.75
C ALA A 64 -1.92 -5.75 -8.92
N ALA A 65 -3.14 -5.28 -9.20
CA ALA A 65 -3.39 -4.28 -10.22
C ALA A 65 -2.70 -2.94 -9.89
N LEU A 66 -2.77 -2.49 -8.63
CA LEU A 66 -2.12 -1.26 -8.18
C LEU A 66 -0.58 -1.36 -8.24
N VAL A 67 -0.01 -2.50 -7.89
CA VAL A 67 1.43 -2.76 -8.03
C VAL A 67 1.84 -2.78 -9.51
N SER A 68 1.01 -3.33 -10.39
CA SER A 68 1.25 -3.29 -11.84
C SER A 68 1.22 -1.86 -12.38
N GLU A 69 0.26 -1.02 -11.95
CA GLU A 69 0.21 0.42 -12.28
C GLU A 69 1.48 1.14 -11.81
N ASN A 70 1.93 0.87 -10.58
CA ASN A 70 3.14 1.49 -10.04
C ASN A 70 4.38 1.21 -10.91
N LYS A 71 4.50 0.04 -11.53
CA LYS A 71 5.63 -0.28 -12.43
C LYS A 71 5.69 0.68 -13.62
N THR A 72 4.56 1.06 -14.19
CA THR A 72 4.51 2.05 -15.29
C THR A 72 4.75 3.47 -14.79
N LEU A 73 4.24 3.81 -13.60
CA LEU A 73 4.47 5.12 -12.98
C LEU A 73 5.92 5.34 -12.56
N CYS A 74 6.68 4.28 -12.33
CA CYS A 74 8.11 4.34 -11.99
C CYS A 74 9.03 4.61 -13.19
N HIS A 75 8.50 4.71 -14.43
CA HIS A 75 9.32 5.19 -15.54
C HIS A 75 9.76 6.62 -15.25
N PRO A 76 11.09 6.92 -15.19
CA PRO A 76 11.56 8.21 -14.70
C PRO A 76 11.13 9.37 -15.61
N ALA A 77 10.59 10.43 -15.02
CA ALA A 77 10.31 11.68 -15.73
C ALA A 77 11.55 12.56 -15.83
N CYS A 78 12.49 12.40 -14.90
CA CYS A 78 13.73 13.19 -14.86
C CYS A 78 14.68 12.91 -16.02
N VAL A 79 14.48 11.83 -16.78
CA VAL A 79 15.29 11.52 -17.98
C VAL A 79 14.77 12.21 -19.24
N ASP A 80 13.61 12.86 -19.17
CA ASP A 80 12.97 13.53 -20.31
C ASP A 80 13.23 15.04 -20.30
N SER A 81 13.35 15.59 -21.49
CA SER A 81 13.44 17.03 -21.71
C SER A 81 12.96 17.38 -23.11
N ILE A 82 12.10 18.40 -23.21
CA ILE A 82 11.57 18.89 -24.49
C ILE A 82 11.85 20.38 -24.57
N PRO A 83 12.76 20.84 -25.48
CA PRO A 83 13.03 22.25 -25.67
C PRO A 83 11.76 23.03 -26.02
N SER A 84 11.61 24.22 -25.47
CA SER A 84 10.46 25.08 -25.68
C SER A 84 10.90 26.55 -25.95
N SER A 85 9.91 27.45 -26.16
CA SER A 85 10.15 28.89 -26.36
C SER A 85 11.22 29.20 -27.44
N ARG A 86 11.12 28.48 -28.57
CA ARG A 86 12.09 28.60 -29.69
C ARG A 86 13.54 28.26 -29.28
N GLY A 87 13.72 27.37 -28.33
CA GLY A 87 15.03 26.95 -27.83
C GLY A 87 15.58 27.82 -26.70
N GLN A 88 14.81 28.76 -26.17
CA GLN A 88 15.22 29.52 -24.99
C GLN A 88 15.37 28.60 -23.79
N GLU A 89 14.38 27.68 -23.60
CA GLU A 89 14.48 26.57 -22.69
C GLU A 89 15.00 25.34 -23.45
N ASP A 90 16.30 25.16 -23.42
CA ASP A 90 17.03 24.11 -24.14
C ASP A 90 17.03 22.78 -23.37
N HIS A 91 17.06 22.84 -22.05
CA HIS A 91 16.88 21.69 -21.14
C HIS A 91 15.78 21.99 -20.13
N VAL A 92 14.66 21.29 -20.25
CA VAL A 92 13.45 21.49 -19.43
C VAL A 92 13.29 20.33 -18.47
N SER A 93 13.11 20.62 -17.17
CA SER A 93 12.80 19.61 -16.16
C SER A 93 11.35 19.15 -16.28
N MET A 94 11.13 17.85 -16.27
CA MET A 94 9.80 17.22 -16.16
C MET A 94 9.40 16.94 -14.70
N GLY A 95 9.91 17.71 -13.75
CA GLY A 95 9.68 17.54 -12.31
C GLY A 95 8.21 17.62 -11.90
N ALA A 96 7.41 18.45 -12.55
CA ALA A 96 5.96 18.51 -12.29
C ALA A 96 5.24 17.19 -12.62
N TRP A 97 5.64 16.53 -13.71
CA TRP A 97 5.13 15.21 -14.04
C TRP A 97 5.66 14.15 -13.08
N GLY A 98 6.93 14.19 -12.71
CA GLY A 98 7.52 13.34 -11.66
C GLY A 98 6.78 13.43 -10.35
N ALA A 99 6.43 14.64 -9.90
CA ALA A 99 5.65 14.87 -8.67
C ALA A 99 4.26 14.24 -8.72
N ARG A 100 3.54 14.39 -9.83
CA ARG A 100 2.21 13.78 -10.01
C ARG A 100 2.26 12.26 -9.99
N LYS A 101 3.27 11.65 -10.63
CA LYS A 101 3.48 10.21 -10.60
C LYS A 101 3.83 9.72 -9.20
N ALA A 102 4.74 10.40 -8.51
CA ALA A 102 5.13 10.05 -7.14
C ALA A 102 3.92 10.07 -6.19
N LEU A 103 3.07 11.10 -6.29
CA LEU A 103 1.82 11.15 -5.52
C LEU A 103 0.92 9.96 -5.81
N ARG A 104 0.75 9.59 -7.08
CA ARG A 104 -0.06 8.42 -7.46
C ARG A 104 0.51 7.11 -6.94
N VAL A 105 1.85 6.95 -6.97
CA VAL A 105 2.52 5.78 -6.39
C VAL A 105 2.28 5.68 -4.89
N ILE A 106 2.33 6.80 -4.15
CA ILE A 106 2.03 6.85 -2.72
C ILE A 106 0.58 6.41 -2.46
N GLU A 107 -0.38 6.98 -3.18
CA GLU A 107 -1.80 6.62 -3.03
C GLU A 107 -2.05 5.13 -3.30
N ASN A 108 -1.38 4.56 -4.30
CA ASN A 108 -1.47 3.14 -4.61
C ASN A 108 -0.83 2.30 -3.50
N ALA A 109 0.33 2.69 -2.98
CA ALA A 109 1.02 1.99 -1.90
C ALA A 109 0.16 1.96 -0.61
N GLU A 110 -0.50 3.06 -0.25
CA GLU A 110 -1.42 3.12 0.87
C GLU A 110 -2.58 2.12 0.74
N ARG A 111 -3.15 2.00 -0.47
CA ARG A 111 -4.22 1.04 -0.75
C ARG A 111 -3.73 -0.41 -0.73
N VAL A 112 -2.52 -0.68 -1.24
CA VAL A 112 -1.90 -2.01 -1.17
C VAL A 112 -1.66 -2.41 0.28
N LEU A 113 -1.12 -1.51 1.10
CA LEU A 113 -0.96 -1.72 2.55
C LEU A 113 -2.29 -1.95 3.25
N ALA A 114 -3.36 -1.23 2.87
CA ALA A 114 -4.70 -1.45 3.40
C ALA A 114 -5.22 -2.87 3.12
N VAL A 115 -4.98 -3.40 1.92
CA VAL A 115 -5.32 -4.79 1.59
C VAL A 115 -4.52 -5.76 2.46
N GLU A 116 -3.21 -5.55 2.63
CA GLU A 116 -2.38 -6.38 3.50
C GLU A 116 -2.89 -6.38 4.94
N VAL A 117 -3.22 -5.20 5.47
CA VAL A 117 -3.78 -5.03 6.82
C VAL A 117 -5.09 -5.81 6.99
N LEU A 118 -5.99 -5.76 6.02
CA LEU A 118 -7.24 -6.53 6.04
C LEU A 118 -6.99 -8.04 6.04
N CYS A 119 -6.12 -8.52 5.14
CA CYS A 119 -5.77 -9.93 5.04
C CYS A 119 -5.05 -10.42 6.31
N ALA A 120 -4.14 -9.63 6.87
CA ALA A 120 -3.44 -9.96 8.11
C ALA A 120 -4.40 -10.03 9.30
N ALA A 121 -5.31 -9.06 9.43
CA ALA A 121 -6.32 -9.07 10.49
C ALA A 121 -7.23 -10.30 10.38
N GLN A 122 -7.66 -10.65 9.16
CA GLN A 122 -8.44 -11.86 8.91
C GLN A 122 -7.66 -13.13 9.28
N SER A 123 -6.39 -13.20 8.90
CA SER A 123 -5.52 -14.35 9.17
C SER A 123 -5.29 -14.58 10.66
N LEU A 124 -5.17 -13.52 11.47
CA LEU A 124 -4.98 -13.63 12.92
C LEU A 124 -6.15 -14.32 13.62
N GLU A 125 -7.37 -14.22 13.10
CA GLU A 125 -8.53 -14.91 13.70
C GLU A 125 -8.41 -16.44 13.59
N PHE A 126 -7.84 -16.95 12.51
CA PHE A 126 -7.59 -18.39 12.35
C PHE A 126 -6.50 -18.92 13.29
N ARG A 127 -5.74 -18.03 13.94
CA ARG A 127 -4.73 -18.41 14.93
C ARG A 127 -5.27 -18.44 16.36
N ARG A 128 -6.48 -17.98 16.61
CA ARG A 128 -7.08 -18.00 17.93
C ARG A 128 -7.16 -19.45 18.46
N PRO A 129 -6.89 -19.74 19.75
CA PRO A 129 -6.73 -18.78 20.85
C PRO A 129 -5.31 -18.21 21.04
N LEU A 130 -4.36 -18.50 20.16
CA LEU A 130 -3.03 -17.91 20.22
C LEU A 130 -3.11 -16.37 20.12
N ARG A 131 -2.20 -15.70 20.82
CA ARG A 131 -2.12 -14.24 20.84
C ARG A 131 -0.83 -13.77 20.23
N ALA A 132 -0.91 -12.69 19.44
CA ALA A 132 0.26 -11.99 18.96
C ALA A 132 0.92 -11.13 20.04
N GLY A 133 2.01 -10.46 19.73
CA GLY A 133 2.62 -9.47 20.62
C GLY A 133 1.67 -8.29 20.89
N ARG A 134 1.82 -7.61 22.04
CA ARG A 134 0.90 -6.55 22.50
C ARG A 134 0.63 -5.47 21.45
N GLY A 135 1.66 -4.96 20.77
CA GLY A 135 1.48 -3.94 19.74
C GLY A 135 0.67 -4.43 18.53
N VAL A 136 0.86 -5.70 18.12
CA VAL A 136 0.08 -6.31 17.04
C VAL A 136 -1.38 -6.52 17.46
N GLU A 137 -1.64 -6.95 18.70
CA GLU A 137 -3.01 -7.09 19.23
C GLU A 137 -3.71 -5.72 19.29
N ALA A 138 -3.01 -4.66 19.69
CA ALA A 138 -3.57 -3.31 19.71
C ALA A 138 -3.93 -2.82 18.30
N ALA A 139 -3.03 -2.98 17.34
CA ALA A 139 -3.29 -2.66 15.93
C ALA A 139 -4.46 -3.49 15.37
N HIS A 140 -4.51 -4.80 15.67
CA HIS A 140 -5.62 -5.67 15.30
C HIS A 140 -6.95 -5.18 15.91
N GLY A 141 -6.96 -4.79 17.19
CA GLY A 141 -8.13 -4.19 17.83
C GLY A 141 -8.64 -2.96 17.09
N ALA A 142 -7.72 -2.03 16.75
CA ALA A 142 -8.07 -0.82 15.99
C ALA A 142 -8.69 -1.12 14.62
N ILE A 143 -8.23 -2.18 13.94
CA ILE A 143 -8.86 -2.64 12.69
C ILE A 143 -10.27 -3.17 12.98
N ARG A 144 -10.43 -4.00 14.00
CA ARG A 144 -11.70 -4.67 14.33
C ARG A 144 -12.79 -3.70 14.84
N GLU A 145 -12.42 -2.52 15.32
CA GLU A 145 -13.39 -1.44 15.60
C GLU A 145 -14.04 -0.90 14.32
N ARG A 146 -13.39 -1.03 13.18
CA ARG A 146 -13.85 -0.48 11.89
C ARG A 146 -14.27 -1.55 10.88
N VAL A 147 -13.69 -2.72 10.94
CA VAL A 147 -13.88 -3.82 9.99
C VAL A 147 -14.15 -5.13 10.73
N ALA A 148 -15.31 -5.72 10.48
CA ALA A 148 -15.69 -6.99 11.08
C ALA A 148 -14.90 -8.18 10.51
N TYR A 149 -14.79 -9.26 11.29
CA TYR A 149 -14.37 -10.55 10.77
C TYR A 149 -15.35 -11.07 9.71
N ARG A 150 -14.82 -11.60 8.62
CA ARG A 150 -15.61 -12.09 7.49
C ARG A 150 -15.69 -13.61 7.48
N THR A 151 -16.92 -14.14 7.34
CA THR A 151 -17.20 -15.57 7.25
C THR A 151 -17.76 -16.00 5.90
N GLU A 152 -18.10 -15.04 5.04
CA GLU A 152 -18.70 -15.25 3.72
C GLU A 152 -18.33 -14.14 2.73
N ASP A 153 -18.59 -14.38 1.45
CA ASP A 153 -18.39 -13.41 0.39
C ASP A 153 -19.28 -12.18 0.57
N LEU A 154 -18.64 -11.01 0.56
CA LEU A 154 -19.27 -9.70 0.66
C LEU A 154 -18.51 -8.71 -0.22
N THR A 155 -19.10 -7.54 -0.43
CA THR A 155 -18.37 -6.42 -1.04
C THR A 155 -17.33 -5.87 -0.07
N PHE A 156 -16.13 -5.55 -0.59
CA PHE A 156 -15.01 -5.06 0.21
C PHE A 156 -14.83 -3.53 0.18
N GLU A 157 -15.71 -2.79 -0.50
CA GLU A 157 -15.53 -1.35 -0.69
C GLU A 157 -15.43 -0.59 0.64
N ALA A 158 -16.37 -0.84 1.56
CA ALA A 158 -16.38 -0.19 2.87
C ALA A 158 -15.15 -0.59 3.70
N ASP A 159 -14.78 -1.87 3.69
CA ASP A 159 -13.64 -2.39 4.44
C ASP A 159 -12.31 -1.81 3.91
N LEU A 160 -12.15 -1.75 2.58
CA LEU A 160 -10.96 -1.18 1.95
C LEU A 160 -10.85 0.33 2.22
N THR A 161 -11.97 1.04 2.22
CA THR A 161 -12.00 2.47 2.57
C THR A 161 -11.58 2.66 4.01
N ALA A 162 -12.17 1.94 4.96
CA ALA A 162 -11.85 2.02 6.37
C ALA A 162 -10.37 1.66 6.66
N ALA A 163 -9.86 0.60 6.03
CA ALA A 163 -8.47 0.21 6.17
C ALA A 163 -7.50 1.24 5.57
N THR A 164 -7.84 1.84 4.41
CA THR A 164 -7.04 2.91 3.81
C THR A 164 -6.97 4.13 4.72
N ASP A 165 -8.08 4.51 5.35
CA ASP A 165 -8.11 5.62 6.32
C ASP A 165 -7.25 5.33 7.56
N LEU A 166 -7.27 4.09 8.07
CA LEU A 166 -6.43 3.66 9.19
C LEU A 166 -4.93 3.73 8.84
N VAL A 167 -4.56 3.34 7.62
CA VAL A 167 -3.18 3.44 7.13
C VAL A 167 -2.77 4.91 6.99
N ARG A 168 -3.55 5.74 6.31
CA ARG A 168 -3.27 7.17 6.06
C ARG A 168 -3.16 7.99 7.34
N SER A 169 -4.03 7.73 8.29
CA SER A 169 -4.02 8.45 9.56
C SER A 169 -2.90 8.04 10.51
N GLY A 170 -2.19 6.93 10.24
CA GLY A 170 -1.22 6.35 11.15
C GLY A 170 -1.83 5.72 12.40
N ALA A 171 -3.15 5.52 12.44
CA ALA A 171 -3.87 5.02 13.62
C ALA A 171 -3.38 3.65 14.09
N LEU A 172 -2.97 2.77 13.16
CA LEU A 172 -2.44 1.44 13.50
C LEU A 172 -1.09 1.54 14.21
N VAL A 173 -0.21 2.42 13.74
CA VAL A 173 1.09 2.68 14.37
C VAL A 173 0.89 3.32 15.75
N ALA A 174 -0.03 4.27 15.87
CA ALA A 174 -0.36 4.90 17.14
C ALA A 174 -0.91 3.87 18.14
N ALA A 175 -1.84 3.01 17.72
CA ALA A 175 -2.37 1.92 18.57
C ALA A 175 -1.26 0.97 19.05
N ALA A 176 -0.37 0.55 18.17
CA ALA A 176 0.76 -0.30 18.55
C ALA A 176 1.69 0.41 19.55
N ALA A 177 2.00 1.69 19.32
CA ALA A 177 2.90 2.49 20.14
C ALA A 177 2.37 2.72 21.57
N THR A 178 1.05 2.72 21.80
CA THR A 178 0.48 2.80 23.16
C THR A 178 0.88 1.62 24.02
N GLU A 179 1.12 0.45 23.42
CA GLU A 179 1.45 -0.80 24.11
C GLU A 179 2.97 -1.09 24.17
N THR A 180 3.72 -0.55 23.21
CA THR A 180 5.15 -0.89 23.05
C THR A 180 6.08 0.28 23.34
N GLY A 181 5.55 1.49 23.49
CA GLY A 181 6.31 2.73 23.36
C GLY A 181 6.54 3.12 21.90
N PRO A 182 7.16 4.26 21.63
CA PRO A 182 7.40 4.71 20.26
C PRO A 182 8.17 3.66 19.47
N LEU A 183 7.71 3.40 18.26
CA LEU A 183 8.42 2.52 17.33
C LEU A 183 9.68 3.24 16.82
N PRO A 184 10.79 2.52 16.60
CA PRO A 184 12.04 3.09 16.15
C PRO A 184 11.97 3.72 14.75
#